data_958099015e2e804c9d3269f02463dd0c
#
_entry.id   958099015e2e804c9d3269f02463dd0c
#
_cell.length_a   1.000
_cell.length_b   1.000
_cell.length_c   1.000
_cell.angle_alpha   90.00
_cell.angle_beta   90.00
_cell.angle_gamma   90.00
#
_symmetry.space_group_name_H-M   'P 1'
#
loop_
_entity.id
_entity.type
_entity.pdbx_description
1 polymer ?
#
loop_
_entity_poly.entity_id
_entity_poly.type
_entity_poly.pdbx_seq_one_letter_code
_entity_poly.pdbx_strand_id
1 'polypeptide(L)'
;MIQWDVFVAATALDVNESQIRQLESWAQAGTTPQRIARRCRVILLASQGMPNRAIARQTGLSRPTILAVRAAFAKHGIEVVRKSKVRKRSGRALTAEVERKILDTTLKTRPANATHWSVRVLAAQLGVSRMMVQRVWQRHEIQPHRVEKFKISNDPKFEDKVRDVVGLYLAPPDRALVLCVDEKSQIQALDRTAPLLPLRPGLPERQTHDYKRHGTTTLFAACNILNGKVSGSCLPRHRGKEFVKFLNQLEKEVPPQLDIHLIVDNYGTHKSAAVQRWLKPQKRRRFHFHFTPTSSSWLNQVERWFGLITDKMIWRGTFHSVDELEHALYAWLASWNEKPKAFVWKATADVILDKLRRCKELSGTAH
;
A
#
# COMPACT_ATOMS: atom_id res chain seq x y z
N MET A 1 -32.94 65.33 14.82
CA MET A 1 -33.60 65.17 13.50
C MET A 1 -33.43 63.70 13.09
N ILE A 2 -34.50 62.92 13.30
CA ILE A 2 -34.50 61.48 12.99
C ILE A 2 -34.97 61.36 11.53
N GLN A 3 -34.04 60.97 10.67
CA GLN A 3 -34.27 60.76 9.25
C GLN A 3 -35.01 59.43 9.06
N TRP A 4 -36.27 59.47 8.73
CA TRP A 4 -37.09 58.30 8.39
C TRP A 4 -36.66 57.83 7.00
N ASP A 5 -35.96 56.67 6.95
CA ASP A 5 -35.71 55.96 5.71
C ASP A 5 -37.07 55.55 5.11
N VAL A 6 -37.45 56.20 4.01
CA VAL A 6 -38.61 55.82 3.21
C VAL A 6 -38.32 54.44 2.60
N PHE A 7 -38.89 53.40 3.18
CA PHE A 7 -38.83 52.06 2.62
C PHE A 7 -39.66 52.03 1.33
N VAL A 8 -39.02 52.12 0.18
CA VAL A 8 -39.65 51.80 -1.11
C VAL A 8 -40.11 50.36 -1.05
N ALA A 9 -41.43 50.15 -0.96
CA ALA A 9 -42.03 48.82 -0.96
C ALA A 9 -41.64 48.09 -2.24
N ALA A 10 -41.02 46.92 -2.11
CA ALA A 10 -40.71 46.08 -3.26
C ALA A 10 -42.06 45.57 -3.82
N THR A 11 -42.27 45.68 -5.12
CA THR A 11 -43.46 45.17 -5.81
C THR A 11 -43.73 43.72 -5.34
N ALA A 12 -44.94 43.48 -4.80
CA ALA A 12 -45.35 42.17 -4.37
C ALA A 12 -45.27 41.19 -5.56
N LEU A 13 -44.83 39.95 -5.29
CA LEU A 13 -44.77 38.93 -6.33
C LEU A 13 -46.15 38.28 -6.45
N ASP A 14 -46.68 38.21 -7.67
CA ASP A 14 -47.96 37.56 -7.92
C ASP A 14 -47.81 36.01 -7.78
N VAL A 15 -48.51 35.47 -6.79
CA VAL A 15 -48.47 34.05 -6.42
C VAL A 15 -49.90 33.63 -6.06
N ASN A 16 -50.45 32.68 -6.79
CA ASN A 16 -51.80 32.19 -6.52
C ASN A 16 -51.87 31.27 -5.27
N GLU A 17 -53.07 31.08 -4.71
CA GLU A 17 -53.25 30.31 -3.47
C GLU A 17 -52.74 28.83 -3.54
N SER A 18 -52.86 28.20 -4.71
CA SER A 18 -52.39 26.82 -4.89
C SER A 18 -50.86 26.76 -4.82
N GLN A 19 -50.17 27.73 -5.40
CA GLN A 19 -48.72 27.88 -5.34
C GLN A 19 -48.25 28.23 -3.94
N ILE A 20 -48.98 29.05 -3.19
CA ILE A 20 -48.65 29.36 -1.79
C ILE A 20 -48.67 28.07 -0.97
N ARG A 21 -49.75 27.30 -1.02
CA ARG A 21 -49.89 26.02 -0.30
C ARG A 21 -48.76 25.04 -0.66
N GLN A 22 -48.38 24.96 -1.92
CA GLN A 22 -47.32 24.10 -2.38
C GLN A 22 -45.93 24.57 -1.92
N LEU A 23 -45.67 25.89 -1.93
CA LEU A 23 -44.41 26.46 -1.42
C LEU A 23 -44.26 26.30 0.07
N GLU A 24 -45.34 26.44 0.84
CA GLU A 24 -45.37 26.19 2.29
C GLU A 24 -45.09 24.74 2.61
N SER A 25 -45.74 23.80 1.92
CA SER A 25 -45.46 22.37 2.05
C SER A 25 -43.99 22.06 1.81
N TRP A 26 -43.38 22.60 0.76
CA TRP A 26 -41.94 22.39 0.48
C TRP A 26 -41.01 23.09 1.47
N ALA A 27 -41.43 24.24 2.02
CA ALA A 27 -40.62 24.96 3.01
C ALA A 27 -40.61 24.30 4.39
N GLN A 28 -41.66 23.53 4.72
CA GLN A 28 -41.83 22.86 6.02
C GLN A 28 -41.40 21.40 6.01
N ALA A 29 -41.41 20.73 4.85
CA ALA A 29 -41.08 19.32 4.77
C ALA A 29 -39.61 19.08 5.12
N GLY A 30 -39.36 18.26 6.14
CA GLY A 30 -38.00 17.90 6.62
C GLY A 30 -37.14 17.22 5.57
N THR A 31 -37.73 16.61 4.54
CA THR A 31 -37.04 15.96 3.41
C THR A 31 -36.62 16.92 2.32
N THR A 32 -37.09 18.17 2.35
CA THR A 32 -36.76 19.17 1.32
C THR A 32 -35.34 19.72 1.53
N PRO A 33 -34.47 19.66 0.51
CA PRO A 33 -33.14 20.23 0.62
C PRO A 33 -33.18 21.69 1.05
N GLN A 34 -32.38 22.10 2.04
CA GLN A 34 -32.31 23.42 2.64
C GLN A 34 -32.29 24.56 1.61
N ARG A 35 -31.62 24.35 0.48
CA ARG A 35 -31.55 25.29 -0.62
C ARG A 35 -32.94 25.58 -1.25
N ILE A 36 -33.76 24.57 -1.41
CA ILE A 36 -35.11 24.67 -1.97
C ILE A 36 -36.04 25.33 -0.94
N ALA A 37 -35.98 24.86 0.31
CA ALA A 37 -36.76 25.45 1.40
C ALA A 37 -36.50 26.98 1.54
N ARG A 38 -35.23 27.40 1.46
CA ARG A 38 -34.88 28.83 1.49
C ARG A 38 -35.44 29.60 0.30
N ARG A 39 -35.44 29.04 -0.92
CA ARG A 39 -36.05 29.66 -2.10
C ARG A 39 -37.56 29.77 -1.97
N CYS A 40 -38.25 28.74 -1.44
CA CYS A 40 -39.66 28.79 -1.13
C CYS A 40 -39.97 29.95 -0.18
N ARG A 41 -39.23 30.09 0.91
CA ARG A 41 -39.37 31.18 1.89
C ARG A 41 -39.17 32.55 1.23
N VAL A 42 -38.21 32.71 0.31
CA VAL A 42 -38.01 33.96 -0.45
C VAL A 42 -39.27 34.32 -1.23
N ILE A 43 -39.89 33.37 -1.94
CA ILE A 43 -41.11 33.64 -2.74
C ILE A 43 -42.31 33.97 -1.85
N LEU A 44 -42.53 33.20 -0.78
CA LEU A 44 -43.60 33.45 0.19
C LEU A 44 -43.49 34.82 0.84
N LEU A 45 -42.32 35.26 1.26
CA LEU A 45 -42.08 36.57 1.84
C LEU A 45 -42.23 37.69 0.79
N ALA A 46 -41.86 37.39 -0.46
CA ALA A 46 -41.99 38.34 -1.56
C ALA A 46 -43.45 38.53 -2.02
N SER A 47 -44.32 37.51 -1.93
CA SER A 47 -45.74 37.62 -2.21
C SER A 47 -46.47 38.44 -1.16
N GLN A 48 -45.96 38.50 0.08
CA GLN A 48 -46.43 39.36 1.16
C GLN A 48 -45.98 40.81 1.03
N GLY A 49 -45.30 41.19 -0.07
CA GLY A 49 -44.79 42.54 -0.26
C GLY A 49 -43.54 42.90 0.55
N MET A 50 -42.91 41.95 1.20
CA MET A 50 -41.75 42.22 2.05
C MET A 50 -40.53 42.73 1.25
N PRO A 51 -39.87 43.80 1.73
CA PRO A 51 -38.70 44.37 1.05
C PRO A 51 -37.55 43.37 0.99
N ASN A 52 -36.81 43.34 -0.14
CA ASN A 52 -35.70 42.40 -0.38
C ASN A 52 -34.62 42.43 0.73
N ARG A 53 -34.45 43.57 1.41
CA ARG A 53 -33.53 43.73 2.55
C ARG A 53 -33.99 42.96 3.78
N ALA A 54 -35.29 42.94 4.04
CA ALA A 54 -35.91 42.17 5.14
C ALA A 54 -35.88 40.67 4.83
N ILE A 55 -36.19 40.26 3.59
CA ILE A 55 -36.09 38.88 3.13
C ILE A 55 -34.66 38.36 3.29
N ALA A 56 -33.64 39.16 2.98
CA ALA A 56 -32.22 38.81 3.14
C ALA A 56 -31.88 38.50 4.60
N ARG A 57 -32.38 39.33 5.54
CA ARG A 57 -32.15 39.10 6.99
C ARG A 57 -32.81 37.82 7.48
N GLN A 58 -34.04 37.53 7.05
CA GLN A 58 -34.79 36.35 7.50
C GLN A 58 -34.29 35.03 6.88
N THR A 59 -33.84 35.07 5.63
CA THR A 59 -33.47 33.85 4.90
C THR A 59 -31.96 33.55 4.93
N GLY A 60 -31.13 34.54 5.31
CA GLY A 60 -29.68 34.46 5.28
C GLY A 60 -29.11 34.43 3.85
N LEU A 61 -29.90 34.86 2.85
CA LEU A 61 -29.45 34.89 1.45
C LEU A 61 -29.00 36.28 1.04
N SER A 62 -28.04 36.40 0.12
CA SER A 62 -27.59 37.66 -0.41
C SER A 62 -28.66 38.31 -1.28
N ARG A 63 -28.69 39.65 -1.29
CA ARG A 63 -29.64 40.43 -2.10
C ARG A 63 -29.64 40.05 -3.60
N PRO A 64 -28.50 39.82 -4.28
CA PRO A 64 -28.48 39.34 -5.65
C PRO A 64 -29.16 37.98 -5.82
N THR A 65 -29.01 37.08 -4.85
CA THR A 65 -29.65 35.74 -4.87
C THR A 65 -31.17 35.89 -4.77
N ILE A 66 -31.68 36.77 -3.89
CA ILE A 66 -33.11 37.02 -3.74
C ILE A 66 -33.69 37.57 -5.03
N LEU A 67 -33.03 38.56 -5.63
CA LEU A 67 -33.46 39.16 -6.92
C LEU A 67 -33.50 38.11 -8.03
N ALA A 68 -32.48 37.26 -8.10
CA ALA A 68 -32.44 36.17 -9.09
C ALA A 68 -33.56 35.15 -8.88
N VAL A 69 -33.89 34.79 -7.63
CA VAL A 69 -34.99 33.86 -7.31
C VAL A 69 -36.32 34.44 -7.68
N ARG A 70 -36.57 35.72 -7.34
CA ARG A 70 -37.81 36.45 -7.70
C ARG A 70 -38.01 36.57 -9.23
N ALA A 71 -36.95 36.99 -9.93
CA ALA A 71 -36.98 37.12 -11.40
C ALA A 71 -37.20 35.74 -12.08
N ALA A 72 -36.56 34.70 -11.57
CA ALA A 72 -36.77 33.38 -12.12
C ALA A 72 -38.19 32.84 -11.87
N PHE A 73 -38.77 33.09 -10.70
CA PHE A 73 -40.15 32.71 -10.41
C PHE A 73 -41.15 33.49 -11.25
N ALA A 74 -40.99 34.80 -11.39
CA ALA A 74 -41.85 35.64 -12.25
C ALA A 74 -41.84 35.16 -13.71
N LYS A 75 -40.69 34.68 -14.21
CA LYS A 75 -40.54 34.24 -15.60
C LYS A 75 -40.99 32.78 -15.84
N HIS A 76 -40.79 31.90 -14.91
CA HIS A 76 -40.91 30.45 -15.11
C HIS A 76 -41.83 29.73 -14.10
N GLY A 77 -42.48 30.47 -13.20
CA GLY A 77 -43.37 29.90 -12.18
C GLY A 77 -42.71 29.04 -11.14
N ILE A 78 -43.53 28.25 -10.45
CA ILE A 78 -43.14 27.43 -9.28
C ILE A 78 -42.10 26.39 -9.58
N GLU A 79 -42.07 25.84 -10.79
CA GLU A 79 -41.15 24.75 -11.19
C GLU A 79 -39.67 25.16 -11.06
N VAL A 80 -39.35 26.43 -11.19
CA VAL A 80 -37.97 26.91 -11.12
C VAL A 80 -37.36 26.80 -9.72
N VAL A 81 -38.22 26.80 -8.69
CA VAL A 81 -37.76 26.71 -7.29
C VAL A 81 -37.03 25.41 -7.03
N ARG A 82 -37.52 24.32 -7.60
CA ARG A 82 -36.89 22.96 -7.49
C ARG A 82 -35.75 22.75 -8.50
N LYS A 83 -35.75 23.42 -9.63
CA LYS A 83 -34.71 23.24 -10.64
C LYS A 83 -33.37 23.69 -10.10
N SER A 84 -32.43 22.77 -10.07
CA SER A 84 -31.03 23.07 -9.87
C SER A 84 -30.43 23.55 -11.18
N LYS A 85 -29.74 24.70 -11.18
CA LYS A 85 -28.79 24.95 -12.28
C LYS A 85 -27.76 23.83 -12.23
N VAL A 86 -27.88 22.85 -13.12
CA VAL A 86 -26.81 21.89 -13.37
C VAL A 86 -25.61 22.74 -13.79
N ARG A 87 -24.59 22.83 -12.93
CA ARG A 87 -23.30 23.42 -13.34
C ARG A 87 -22.86 22.64 -14.57
N LYS A 88 -22.88 23.25 -15.73
CA LYS A 88 -22.17 22.70 -16.89
C LYS A 88 -20.76 22.47 -16.40
N ARG A 89 -20.36 21.20 -16.35
CA ARG A 89 -18.98 20.85 -16.05
C ARG A 89 -18.12 21.52 -17.13
N SER A 90 -17.50 22.63 -16.81
CA SER A 90 -16.51 23.28 -17.65
C SER A 90 -15.24 22.44 -17.58
N GLY A 91 -15.11 21.47 -18.46
CA GLY A 91 -13.93 20.61 -18.57
C GLY A 91 -14.14 19.65 -19.73
N ARG A 92 -13.08 19.41 -20.51
CA ARG A 92 -13.09 18.37 -21.54
C ARG A 92 -13.51 17.06 -20.88
N ALA A 93 -14.54 16.40 -21.41
CA ALA A 93 -14.94 15.08 -20.96
C ALA A 93 -13.80 14.09 -21.24
N LEU A 94 -13.61 13.12 -20.36
CA LEU A 94 -12.71 11.99 -20.64
C LEU A 94 -13.37 11.12 -21.71
N THR A 95 -13.02 11.35 -22.96
CA THR A 95 -13.46 10.54 -24.09
C THR A 95 -12.55 9.30 -24.22
N ALA A 96 -13.03 8.24 -24.89
CA ALA A 96 -12.24 7.05 -25.18
C ALA A 96 -10.96 7.38 -25.95
N GLU A 97 -10.98 8.39 -26.80
CA GLU A 97 -9.81 8.84 -27.54
C GLU A 97 -8.76 9.48 -26.65
N VAL A 98 -9.19 10.35 -25.71
CA VAL A 98 -8.28 10.97 -24.74
C VAL A 98 -7.70 9.91 -23.79
N GLU A 99 -8.51 8.95 -23.36
CA GLU A 99 -8.06 7.82 -22.52
C GLU A 99 -6.99 7.00 -23.25
N ARG A 100 -7.26 6.61 -24.50
CA ARG A 100 -6.28 5.89 -25.34
C ARG A 100 -4.99 6.68 -25.51
N LYS A 101 -5.07 7.99 -25.78
CA LYS A 101 -3.89 8.85 -25.93
C LYS A 101 -3.05 8.92 -24.66
N ILE A 102 -3.69 9.00 -23.49
CA ILE A 102 -3.01 8.95 -22.18
C ILE A 102 -2.30 7.61 -22.01
N LEU A 103 -2.96 6.50 -22.31
CA LEU A 103 -2.39 5.15 -22.19
C LEU A 103 -1.20 4.96 -23.15
N ASP A 104 -1.39 5.25 -24.43
CA ASP A 104 -0.35 5.09 -25.44
C ASP A 104 0.89 5.91 -25.12
N THR A 105 0.72 7.18 -24.73
CA THR A 105 1.85 8.02 -24.35
C THR A 105 2.53 7.50 -23.09
N THR A 106 1.77 7.05 -22.08
CA THR A 106 2.33 6.51 -20.83
C THR A 106 3.15 5.26 -21.08
N LEU A 107 2.63 4.32 -21.89
CA LEU A 107 3.20 2.97 -22.05
C LEU A 107 4.27 2.90 -23.13
N LYS A 108 4.15 3.70 -24.21
CA LYS A 108 5.00 3.58 -25.40
C LYS A 108 6.09 4.66 -25.48
N THR A 109 6.03 5.71 -24.65
CA THR A 109 6.99 6.82 -24.72
C THR A 109 7.55 7.16 -23.34
N ARG A 110 8.61 7.96 -23.33
CA ARG A 110 9.24 8.50 -22.11
C ARG A 110 9.30 10.02 -22.18
N PRO A 111 9.24 10.73 -21.04
CA PRO A 111 9.46 12.18 -21.01
C PRO A 111 10.93 12.49 -21.33
N ALA A 112 11.18 13.65 -21.96
CA ALA A 112 12.53 14.04 -22.38
C ALA A 112 13.54 14.15 -21.21
N ASN A 113 13.06 14.59 -20.03
CA ASN A 113 13.92 14.92 -18.88
C ASN A 113 13.67 14.01 -17.66
N ALA A 114 13.07 12.83 -17.84
CA ALA A 114 12.83 11.90 -16.76
C ALA A 114 12.71 10.45 -17.25
N THR A 115 12.92 9.50 -16.36
CA THR A 115 12.85 8.06 -16.69
C THR A 115 11.43 7.54 -16.81
N HIS A 116 10.45 8.26 -16.25
CA HIS A 116 9.05 7.87 -16.25
C HIS A 116 8.13 9.09 -16.23
N TRP A 117 6.89 8.90 -16.66
CA TRP A 117 5.86 9.94 -16.62
C TRP A 117 5.38 10.21 -15.21
N SER A 118 5.27 11.48 -14.84
CA SER A 118 4.46 11.93 -13.70
C SER A 118 3.12 12.47 -14.21
N VAL A 119 2.10 12.43 -13.35
CA VAL A 119 0.77 13.00 -13.67
C VAL A 119 0.88 14.44 -14.19
N ARG A 120 1.76 15.25 -13.59
CA ARG A 120 1.94 16.65 -13.96
C ARG A 120 2.54 16.81 -15.35
N VAL A 121 3.61 16.09 -15.63
CA VAL A 121 4.34 16.18 -16.90
C VAL A 121 3.49 15.66 -18.05
N LEU A 122 2.83 14.50 -17.86
CA LEU A 122 1.97 13.93 -18.89
C LEU A 122 0.73 14.81 -19.17
N ALA A 123 0.13 15.37 -18.13
CA ALA A 123 -1.00 16.28 -18.30
C ALA A 123 -0.63 17.53 -19.09
N ALA A 124 0.54 18.11 -18.83
CA ALA A 124 1.06 19.26 -19.57
C ALA A 124 1.37 18.88 -21.04
N GLN A 125 2.01 17.76 -21.27
CA GLN A 125 2.36 17.26 -22.61
C GLN A 125 1.12 17.04 -23.50
N LEU A 126 0.05 16.51 -22.93
CA LEU A 126 -1.17 16.17 -23.67
C LEU A 126 -2.23 17.28 -23.66
N GLY A 127 -2.02 18.39 -22.93
CA GLY A 127 -3.00 19.45 -22.79
C GLY A 127 -4.28 19.00 -22.07
N VAL A 128 -4.20 18.05 -21.14
CA VAL A 128 -5.32 17.51 -20.37
C VAL A 128 -5.20 17.86 -18.89
N SER A 129 -6.28 17.69 -18.11
CA SER A 129 -6.20 17.93 -16.68
C SER A 129 -5.43 16.80 -15.96
N ARG A 130 -4.73 17.14 -14.87
CA ARG A 130 -4.06 16.15 -14.00
C ARG A 130 -5.01 15.08 -13.50
N MET A 131 -6.23 15.47 -13.18
CA MET A 131 -7.27 14.55 -12.70
C MET A 131 -7.66 13.50 -13.76
N MET A 132 -7.66 13.87 -15.05
CA MET A 132 -7.90 12.91 -16.14
C MET A 132 -6.81 11.86 -16.19
N VAL A 133 -5.54 12.28 -16.20
CA VAL A 133 -4.39 11.35 -16.17
C VAL A 133 -4.47 10.43 -14.97
N GLN A 134 -4.69 10.98 -13.77
CA GLN A 134 -4.79 10.20 -12.54
C GLN A 134 -5.93 9.17 -12.58
N ARG A 135 -7.12 9.54 -13.08
CA ARG A 135 -8.25 8.61 -13.23
C ARG A 135 -7.96 7.48 -14.20
N VAL A 136 -7.31 7.78 -15.32
CA VAL A 136 -6.93 6.76 -16.30
C VAL A 136 -5.92 5.81 -15.69
N TRP A 137 -4.87 6.32 -15.05
CA TRP A 137 -3.87 5.48 -14.40
C TRP A 137 -4.46 4.62 -13.28
N GLN A 138 -5.36 5.16 -12.46
CA GLN A 138 -6.06 4.39 -11.43
C GLN A 138 -6.95 3.30 -12.02
N ARG A 139 -7.72 3.61 -13.10
CA ARG A 139 -8.59 2.64 -13.76
C ARG A 139 -7.82 1.46 -14.36
N HIS A 140 -6.62 1.72 -14.89
CA HIS A 140 -5.76 0.73 -15.53
C HIS A 140 -4.62 0.25 -14.63
N GLU A 141 -4.64 0.58 -13.33
CA GLU A 141 -3.64 0.18 -12.33
C GLU A 141 -2.19 0.53 -12.71
N ILE A 142 -2.02 1.61 -13.50
CA ILE A 142 -0.71 2.06 -13.97
C ILE A 142 -0.01 2.91 -12.91
N GLN A 143 1.21 2.55 -12.57
CA GLN A 143 2.05 3.24 -11.57
C GLN A 143 3.47 3.46 -12.12
N PRO A 144 3.71 4.45 -13.00
CA PRO A 144 5.00 4.62 -13.70
C PRO A 144 6.20 4.87 -12.77
N HIS A 145 5.95 5.37 -11.56
CA HIS A 145 6.97 5.64 -10.53
C HIS A 145 7.40 4.38 -9.76
N ARG A 146 6.66 3.27 -9.89
CA ARG A 146 7.02 2.01 -9.26
C ARG A 146 7.81 1.15 -10.21
N VAL A 147 8.95 0.68 -9.73
CA VAL A 147 9.79 -0.29 -10.43
C VAL A 147 9.95 -1.49 -9.51
N GLU A 148 9.43 -2.60 -9.92
CA GLU A 148 9.67 -3.89 -9.26
C GLU A 148 10.81 -4.59 -9.97
N LYS A 149 11.85 -4.94 -9.20
CA LYS A 149 12.96 -5.72 -9.73
C LYS A 149 12.56 -7.19 -9.76
N PHE A 150 12.64 -7.82 -10.91
CA PHE A 150 12.52 -9.25 -11.03
C PHE A 150 13.75 -9.79 -11.77
N LYS A 151 14.10 -11.03 -11.47
CA LYS A 151 15.14 -11.76 -12.18
C LYS A 151 14.56 -13.10 -12.59
N ILE A 152 14.60 -13.38 -13.89
CA ILE A 152 14.23 -14.70 -14.38
C ILE A 152 15.35 -15.66 -14.01
N SER A 153 15.00 -16.78 -13.38
CA SER A 153 15.96 -17.80 -13.02
C SER A 153 16.46 -18.53 -14.27
N ASN A 154 17.77 -18.73 -14.33
CA ASN A 154 18.42 -19.55 -15.34
C ASN A 154 18.70 -20.97 -14.84
N ASP A 155 18.06 -21.39 -13.74
CA ASP A 155 18.24 -22.73 -13.18
C ASP A 155 17.62 -23.79 -14.12
N PRO A 156 18.38 -24.75 -14.63
CA PRO A 156 17.83 -25.77 -15.53
C PRO A 156 16.82 -26.69 -14.84
N LYS A 157 16.88 -26.81 -13.51
CA LYS A 157 15.93 -27.58 -12.68
C LYS A 157 14.91 -26.68 -11.98
N PHE A 158 14.56 -25.55 -12.60
CA PHE A 158 13.67 -24.56 -11.98
C PHE A 158 12.31 -25.15 -11.60
N GLU A 159 11.67 -25.82 -12.55
CA GLU A 159 10.35 -26.41 -12.36
C GLU A 159 10.33 -27.47 -11.26
N ASP A 160 11.27 -28.41 -11.30
CA ASP A 160 11.38 -29.50 -10.30
C ASP A 160 11.53 -28.93 -8.90
N LYS A 161 12.43 -27.94 -8.73
CA LYS A 161 12.67 -27.29 -7.43
C LYS A 161 11.47 -26.47 -6.94
N VAL A 162 10.75 -25.80 -7.84
CA VAL A 162 9.51 -25.09 -7.47
C VAL A 162 8.46 -26.07 -7.01
N ARG A 163 8.26 -27.19 -7.73
CA ARG A 163 7.30 -28.22 -7.34
C ARG A 163 7.66 -28.87 -6.01
N ASP A 164 8.94 -29.17 -5.78
CA ASP A 164 9.45 -29.74 -4.54
C ASP A 164 9.18 -28.80 -3.34
N VAL A 165 9.64 -27.55 -3.41
CA VAL A 165 9.49 -26.57 -2.31
C VAL A 165 8.01 -26.21 -2.07
N VAL A 166 7.23 -25.97 -3.12
CA VAL A 166 5.80 -25.64 -2.99
C VAL A 166 5.02 -26.85 -2.47
N GLY A 167 5.41 -28.07 -2.87
CA GLY A 167 4.84 -29.31 -2.33
C GLY A 167 4.97 -29.37 -0.80
N LEU A 168 6.14 -29.07 -0.26
CA LEU A 168 6.37 -29.02 1.19
C LEU A 168 5.52 -27.97 1.91
N TYR A 169 5.23 -26.83 1.27
CA TYR A 169 4.38 -25.81 1.85
C TYR A 169 2.90 -26.19 1.88
N LEU A 170 2.43 -26.91 0.87
CA LEU A 170 1.00 -27.25 0.72
C LEU A 170 0.65 -28.57 1.39
N ALA A 171 1.59 -29.53 1.41
CA ALA A 171 1.43 -30.87 1.96
C ALA A 171 2.72 -31.33 2.66
N PRO A 172 3.05 -30.79 3.84
CA PRO A 172 4.22 -31.21 4.60
C PRO A 172 4.08 -32.68 5.06
N PRO A 173 5.17 -33.44 5.13
CA PRO A 173 5.14 -34.83 5.60
C PRO A 173 4.72 -34.96 7.08
N ASP A 174 3.95 -36.00 7.43
CA ASP A 174 3.31 -36.16 8.75
C ASP A 174 4.31 -36.28 9.94
N ARG A 175 5.47 -36.92 9.74
CA ARG A 175 6.49 -37.12 10.80
C ARG A 175 7.73 -36.28 10.58
N ALA A 176 7.56 -35.08 10.03
CA ALA A 176 8.67 -34.24 9.68
C ALA A 176 8.46 -32.79 10.16
N LEU A 177 9.56 -32.11 10.39
CA LEU A 177 9.61 -30.67 10.60
C LEU A 177 10.15 -30.01 9.33
N VAL A 178 9.37 -29.12 8.75
CA VAL A 178 9.79 -28.35 7.58
C VAL A 178 10.21 -26.95 8.01
N LEU A 179 11.46 -26.62 7.77
CA LEU A 179 12.11 -25.38 8.17
C LEU A 179 12.58 -24.60 6.94
N CYS A 180 12.22 -23.33 6.83
CA CYS A 180 12.84 -22.39 5.91
C CYS A 180 14.09 -21.81 6.56
N VAL A 181 15.24 -22.04 5.98
CA VAL A 181 16.56 -21.68 6.57
C VAL A 181 17.31 -20.75 5.65
N ASP A 182 17.87 -19.69 6.24
CA ASP A 182 18.73 -18.73 5.53
C ASP A 182 19.54 -17.91 6.53
N GLU A 183 20.43 -17.04 6.01
CA GLU A 183 21.20 -16.12 6.83
C GLU A 183 21.01 -14.66 6.40
N LYS A 184 20.69 -13.79 7.35
CA LYS A 184 20.79 -12.36 7.20
C LYS A 184 22.20 -11.91 7.54
N SER A 185 23.03 -11.79 6.50
CA SER A 185 24.44 -11.45 6.65
C SER A 185 24.65 -9.95 6.87
N GLN A 186 25.80 -9.61 7.49
CA GLN A 186 26.29 -8.23 7.63
C GLN A 186 25.27 -7.25 8.26
N ILE A 187 24.56 -7.68 9.29
CA ILE A 187 23.74 -6.76 10.10
C ILE A 187 24.71 -5.85 10.85
N GLN A 188 24.59 -4.54 10.63
CA GLN A 188 25.52 -3.55 11.16
C GLN A 188 25.05 -3.01 12.52
N ALA A 189 25.95 -2.98 13.51
CA ALA A 189 25.75 -2.20 14.73
C ALA A 189 26.01 -0.72 14.41
N LEU A 190 24.92 0.00 14.15
CA LEU A 190 24.96 1.43 13.80
C LEU A 190 24.63 2.29 15.04
N ASP A 191 25.57 3.11 15.42
CA ASP A 191 25.41 4.12 16.48
C ASP A 191 25.20 5.48 15.83
N ARG A 192 24.05 6.12 16.09
CA ARG A 192 23.73 7.45 15.56
C ARG A 192 24.49 8.51 16.31
N THR A 193 25.12 9.47 15.59
CA THR A 193 25.94 10.52 16.19
C THR A 193 25.14 11.56 16.97
N ALA A 194 23.83 11.62 16.77
CA ALA A 194 22.93 12.50 17.50
C ALA A 194 21.64 11.78 17.90
N PRO A 195 21.01 12.17 19.03
CA PRO A 195 19.73 11.61 19.45
C PRO A 195 18.64 11.76 18.40
N LEU A 196 17.72 10.80 18.36
CA LEU A 196 16.52 10.87 17.54
C LEU A 196 15.62 12.03 17.98
N LEU A 197 15.14 12.83 17.04
CA LEU A 197 14.09 13.81 17.32
C LEU A 197 12.74 13.06 17.34
N PRO A 198 12.03 13.04 18.48
CA PRO A 198 10.86 12.23 18.67
C PRO A 198 9.70 12.65 17.77
N LEU A 199 8.83 11.70 17.45
CA LEU A 199 7.57 11.93 16.76
C LEU A 199 6.71 12.94 17.53
N ARG A 200 6.14 13.94 16.81
CA ARG A 200 5.20 14.93 17.34
C ARG A 200 4.01 15.09 16.38
N PRO A 201 2.85 15.55 16.85
CA PRO A 201 1.72 15.85 15.97
C PRO A 201 2.14 16.78 14.82
N GLY A 202 1.94 16.37 13.58
CA GLY A 202 2.32 17.10 12.37
C GLY A 202 3.81 17.03 11.97
N LEU A 203 4.67 16.37 12.77
CA LEU A 203 6.09 16.21 12.48
C LEU A 203 6.50 14.74 12.62
N PRO A 204 7.05 14.12 11.55
CA PRO A 204 7.58 12.76 11.63
C PRO A 204 8.82 12.72 12.53
N GLU A 205 9.12 11.55 13.08
CA GLU A 205 10.41 11.26 13.70
C GLU A 205 11.55 11.57 12.72
N ARG A 206 12.61 12.20 13.21
CA ARG A 206 13.78 12.54 12.41
C ARG A 206 15.04 11.97 13.06
N GLN A 207 15.86 11.38 12.23
CA GLN A 207 17.16 10.85 12.64
C GLN A 207 18.28 11.48 11.80
N THR A 208 19.47 11.58 12.38
CA THR A 208 20.65 11.99 11.63
C THR A 208 21.02 10.90 10.61
N HIS A 209 21.58 11.29 9.49
CA HIS A 209 22.17 10.37 8.51
C HIS A 209 23.59 9.93 8.91
N ASP A 210 24.24 10.65 9.84
CA ASP A 210 25.56 10.30 10.33
C ASP A 210 25.49 9.17 11.36
N TYR A 211 26.41 8.21 11.24
CA TYR A 211 26.51 7.07 12.13
C TYR A 211 27.95 6.56 12.25
N LYS A 212 28.25 5.94 13.39
CA LYS A 212 29.44 5.14 13.60
C LYS A 212 29.10 3.68 13.44
N ARG A 213 30.03 2.90 12.87
CA ARG A 213 29.90 1.43 12.74
C ARG A 213 30.74 0.75 13.79
N HIS A 214 30.09 -0.07 14.61
CA HIS A 214 30.77 -0.84 15.69
C HIS A 214 31.01 -2.30 15.32
N GLY A 215 30.79 -2.67 14.07
CA GLY A 215 30.97 -4.02 13.55
C GLY A 215 29.71 -4.61 12.96
N THR A 216 29.77 -5.90 12.63
CA THR A 216 28.67 -6.63 11.99
C THR A 216 28.51 -8.02 12.61
N THR A 217 27.28 -8.53 12.58
CA THR A 217 26.95 -9.90 12.86
C THR A 217 26.14 -10.53 11.74
N THR A 218 26.02 -11.86 11.72
CA THR A 218 25.16 -12.61 10.81
C THR A 218 24.15 -13.40 11.61
N LEU A 219 22.87 -13.21 11.34
CA LEU A 219 21.81 -13.98 11.96
C LEU A 219 21.40 -15.14 11.05
N PHE A 220 21.72 -16.37 11.46
CA PHE A 220 21.12 -17.57 10.89
C PHE A 220 19.74 -17.78 11.50
N ALA A 221 18.75 -18.11 10.68
CA ALA A 221 17.39 -18.36 11.14
C ALA A 221 16.76 -19.56 10.44
N ALA A 222 15.97 -20.32 11.19
CA ALA A 222 15.17 -21.44 10.72
C ALA A 222 13.72 -21.22 11.13
N CYS A 223 12.85 -20.92 10.17
CA CYS A 223 11.43 -20.64 10.39
C CYS A 223 10.62 -21.92 10.14
N ASN A 224 9.88 -22.36 11.14
CA ASN A 224 8.96 -23.50 11.02
C ASN A 224 7.71 -23.05 10.24
N ILE A 225 7.42 -23.71 9.12
CA ILE A 225 6.32 -23.35 8.23
C ILE A 225 4.93 -23.55 8.86
N LEU A 226 4.78 -24.49 9.80
CA LEU A 226 3.49 -24.83 10.38
C LEU A 226 3.06 -23.87 11.49
N ASN A 227 3.98 -23.55 12.40
CA ASN A 227 3.66 -22.74 13.58
C ASN A 227 4.29 -21.35 13.58
N GLY A 228 5.20 -21.06 12.64
CA GLY A 228 5.90 -19.79 12.53
C GLY A 228 6.96 -19.53 13.60
N LYS A 229 7.28 -20.49 14.46
CA LYS A 229 8.40 -20.38 15.40
C LYS A 229 9.71 -20.30 14.64
N VAL A 230 10.66 -19.55 15.17
CA VAL A 230 11.97 -19.36 14.55
C VAL A 230 13.06 -19.71 15.54
N SER A 231 13.97 -20.57 15.12
CA SER A 231 15.26 -20.80 15.78
C SER A 231 16.30 -19.89 15.15
N GLY A 232 17.10 -19.20 15.94
CA GLY A 232 18.09 -18.27 15.41
C GLY A 232 19.42 -18.32 16.15
N SER A 233 20.51 -17.95 15.46
CA SER A 233 21.86 -17.87 16.01
C SER A 233 22.65 -16.75 15.35
N CYS A 234 23.17 -15.83 16.16
CA CYS A 234 24.09 -14.79 15.71
C CYS A 234 25.51 -15.38 15.65
N LEU A 235 26.15 -15.25 14.50
CA LEU A 235 27.50 -15.73 14.27
C LEU A 235 28.32 -14.67 13.51
N PRO A 236 29.62 -14.55 13.71
CA PRO A 236 30.44 -13.48 13.15
C PRO A 236 30.60 -13.57 11.62
N ARG A 237 30.33 -14.73 11.03
CA ARG A 237 30.47 -14.95 9.58
C ARG A 237 29.40 -15.92 9.07
N HIS A 238 29.20 -15.99 7.76
CA HIS A 238 28.22 -16.85 7.06
C HIS A 238 28.90 -17.91 6.18
N ARG A 239 29.94 -18.57 6.70
CA ARG A 239 30.65 -19.64 5.98
C ARG A 239 30.06 -21.00 6.31
N GLY A 240 30.44 -22.06 5.55
CA GLY A 240 29.99 -23.41 5.80
C GLY A 240 30.27 -23.95 7.21
N LYS A 241 31.32 -23.46 7.89
CA LYS A 241 31.61 -23.83 9.28
C LYS A 241 30.58 -23.26 10.26
N GLU A 242 30.19 -22.00 10.06
CA GLU A 242 29.17 -21.33 10.86
C GLU A 242 27.79 -21.94 10.59
N PHE A 243 27.46 -22.24 9.35
CA PHE A 243 26.23 -22.94 9.00
C PHE A 243 26.15 -24.33 9.67
N VAL A 244 27.25 -25.09 9.71
CA VAL A 244 27.33 -26.38 10.44
C VAL A 244 27.10 -26.19 11.94
N LYS A 245 27.58 -25.10 12.56
CA LYS A 245 27.25 -24.78 13.97
C LYS A 245 25.77 -24.63 14.17
N PHE A 246 25.12 -23.89 13.27
CA PHE A 246 23.67 -23.68 13.30
C PHE A 246 22.89 -24.99 13.07
N LEU A 247 23.33 -25.85 12.14
CA LEU A 247 22.72 -27.17 11.94
C LEU A 247 22.84 -28.05 13.19
N ASN A 248 23.95 -27.98 13.92
CA ASN A 248 24.12 -28.72 15.20
C ASN A 248 23.16 -28.17 16.28
N GLN A 249 22.86 -26.91 16.28
CA GLN A 249 21.84 -26.33 17.15
C GLN A 249 20.46 -26.89 16.81
N LEU A 250 20.05 -26.85 15.53
CA LEU A 250 18.80 -27.45 15.08
C LEU A 250 18.67 -28.93 15.37
N GLU A 251 19.80 -29.69 15.22
CA GLU A 251 19.85 -31.14 15.56
C GLU A 251 19.49 -31.40 17.03
N LYS A 252 19.88 -30.50 17.95
CA LYS A 252 19.55 -30.57 19.38
C LYS A 252 18.14 -30.14 19.73
N GLU A 253 17.62 -29.13 19.02
CA GLU A 253 16.30 -28.55 19.27
C GLU A 253 15.15 -29.42 18.75
N VAL A 254 15.40 -30.20 17.67
CA VAL A 254 14.37 -31.02 17.04
C VAL A 254 14.36 -32.43 17.58
N PRO A 255 13.21 -32.96 18.04
CA PRO A 255 13.10 -34.34 18.53
C PRO A 255 13.69 -35.36 17.57
N PRO A 256 14.43 -36.37 18.08
CA PRO A 256 15.22 -37.31 17.24
C PRO A 256 14.36 -38.19 16.32
N GLN A 257 13.08 -38.37 16.63
CA GLN A 257 12.13 -39.17 15.87
C GLN A 257 11.53 -38.48 14.65
N LEU A 258 11.76 -37.15 14.50
CA LEU A 258 11.24 -36.38 13.38
C LEU A 258 12.30 -36.24 12.28
N ASP A 259 11.87 -36.35 11.05
CA ASP A 259 12.67 -35.96 9.91
C ASP A 259 12.70 -34.43 9.82
N ILE A 260 13.76 -33.86 9.25
CA ILE A 260 13.98 -32.44 9.16
C ILE A 260 14.17 -32.07 7.69
N HIS A 261 13.19 -31.43 7.13
CA HIS A 261 13.22 -30.88 5.77
C HIS A 261 13.66 -29.41 5.84
N LEU A 262 14.81 -29.11 5.24
CA LEU A 262 15.39 -27.77 5.21
C LEU A 262 15.22 -27.17 3.82
N ILE A 263 14.38 -26.14 3.71
CA ILE A 263 14.28 -25.33 2.51
C ILE A 263 15.36 -24.26 2.61
N VAL A 264 16.36 -24.33 1.74
CA VAL A 264 17.52 -23.45 1.72
C VAL A 264 17.68 -22.83 0.32
N ASP A 265 18.37 -21.70 0.23
CA ASP A 265 18.72 -21.14 -1.05
C ASP A 265 19.84 -21.93 -1.76
N ASN A 266 20.09 -21.64 -3.03
CA ASN A 266 21.09 -22.34 -3.82
C ASN A 266 22.52 -21.80 -3.62
N TYR A 267 22.79 -21.15 -2.49
CA TYR A 267 24.10 -20.55 -2.19
C TYR A 267 25.17 -21.62 -1.89
N GLY A 268 26.41 -21.33 -2.28
CA GLY A 268 27.52 -22.28 -2.17
C GLY A 268 27.85 -22.73 -0.74
N THR A 269 27.58 -21.92 0.26
CA THR A 269 27.74 -22.21 1.67
C THR A 269 26.97 -23.46 2.09
N HIS A 270 25.73 -23.62 1.65
CA HIS A 270 24.85 -24.74 1.97
C HIS A 270 25.29 -26.07 1.32
N LYS A 271 26.12 -26.00 0.28
CA LYS A 271 26.69 -27.17 -0.44
C LYS A 271 28.16 -27.41 -0.13
N SER A 272 28.70 -26.63 0.81
CA SER A 272 30.15 -26.70 1.11
C SER A 272 30.61 -28.09 1.59
N ALA A 273 31.89 -28.39 1.42
CA ALA A 273 32.50 -29.63 1.89
C ALA A 273 32.31 -29.86 3.40
N ALA A 274 32.17 -28.79 4.19
CA ALA A 274 31.86 -28.86 5.61
C ALA A 274 30.48 -29.45 5.87
N VAL A 275 29.46 -28.97 5.12
CA VAL A 275 28.08 -29.47 5.21
C VAL A 275 28.00 -30.92 4.72
N GLN A 276 28.64 -31.22 3.60
CA GLN A 276 28.65 -32.59 3.05
C GLN A 276 29.28 -33.58 4.02
N ARG A 277 30.38 -33.22 4.69
CA ARG A 277 30.99 -34.04 5.74
C ARG A 277 30.08 -34.19 6.96
N TRP A 278 29.38 -33.11 7.33
CA TRP A 278 28.45 -33.10 8.44
C TRP A 278 27.26 -34.06 8.21
N LEU A 279 26.78 -34.21 6.99
CA LEU A 279 25.64 -35.06 6.60
C LEU A 279 25.97 -36.56 6.59
N LYS A 280 27.27 -36.97 6.51
CA LYS A 280 27.68 -38.38 6.35
C LYS A 280 27.21 -39.32 7.47
N PRO A 281 27.23 -38.95 8.79
CA PRO A 281 26.83 -39.86 9.87
C PRO A 281 25.39 -40.35 9.75
N GLN A 282 25.16 -41.66 10.07
CA GLN A 282 23.82 -42.30 9.96
C GLN A 282 22.71 -41.52 10.67
N LYS A 283 22.98 -40.93 11.85
CA LYS A 283 22.03 -40.18 12.64
C LYS A 283 21.50 -38.92 11.95
N ARG A 284 22.17 -38.45 10.89
CA ARG A 284 21.81 -37.25 10.14
C ARG A 284 21.12 -37.55 8.82
N ARG A 285 20.79 -38.79 8.52
CA ARG A 285 19.97 -39.16 7.37
C ARG A 285 18.57 -38.59 7.42
N ARG A 286 18.12 -38.17 8.60
CA ARG A 286 16.86 -37.47 8.83
C ARG A 286 16.85 -36.01 8.32
N PHE A 287 18.00 -35.47 7.86
CA PHE A 287 18.10 -34.14 7.30
C PHE A 287 17.96 -34.19 5.78
N HIS A 288 16.91 -33.58 5.24
CA HIS A 288 16.61 -33.52 3.82
C HIS A 288 16.72 -32.07 3.34
N PHE A 289 17.62 -31.79 2.41
CA PHE A 289 17.87 -30.47 1.89
C PHE A 289 17.07 -30.24 0.59
N HIS A 290 16.24 -29.20 0.56
CA HIS A 290 15.44 -28.76 -0.57
C HIS A 290 15.94 -27.40 -1.02
N PHE A 291 16.54 -27.34 -2.20
CA PHE A 291 17.16 -26.16 -2.70
C PHE A 291 16.17 -25.34 -3.53
N THR A 292 15.99 -24.04 -3.19
CA THR A 292 15.25 -23.15 -4.07
C THR A 292 15.98 -22.96 -5.41
N PRO A 293 15.29 -22.63 -6.51
CA PRO A 293 15.95 -22.30 -7.75
C PRO A 293 16.87 -21.09 -7.60
N THR A 294 17.91 -21.02 -8.40
CA THR A 294 18.82 -19.87 -8.43
C THR A 294 18.04 -18.56 -8.67
N SER A 295 18.33 -17.52 -7.93
CA SER A 295 17.65 -16.22 -7.98
C SER A 295 16.16 -16.27 -7.61
N SER A 296 15.77 -17.21 -6.75
CA SER A 296 14.37 -17.39 -6.30
C SER A 296 14.25 -17.43 -4.77
N SER A 297 14.99 -16.57 -4.07
CA SER A 297 14.94 -16.45 -2.59
C SER A 297 13.53 -16.15 -2.08
N TRP A 298 12.68 -15.52 -2.89
CA TRP A 298 11.26 -15.26 -2.58
C TRP A 298 10.44 -16.55 -2.29
N LEU A 299 10.92 -17.72 -2.72
CA LEU A 299 10.36 -19.02 -2.34
C LEU A 299 10.70 -19.40 -0.90
N ASN A 300 11.77 -18.85 -0.32
CA ASN A 300 12.17 -19.13 1.04
C ASN A 300 11.44 -18.20 2.02
N GLN A 301 10.47 -18.73 2.78
CA GLN A 301 9.61 -17.92 3.66
C GLN A 301 10.37 -17.21 4.79
N VAL A 302 11.55 -17.65 5.18
CA VAL A 302 12.36 -16.97 6.19
C VAL A 302 12.80 -15.58 5.76
N GLU A 303 12.91 -15.33 4.47
CA GLU A 303 13.19 -13.99 3.92
C GLU A 303 12.11 -12.96 4.29
N ARG A 304 10.86 -13.40 4.33
CA ARG A 304 9.76 -12.56 4.81
C ARG A 304 9.90 -12.22 6.29
N TRP A 305 10.36 -13.16 7.08
CA TRP A 305 10.64 -12.93 8.50
C TRP A 305 11.83 -11.97 8.68
N PHE A 306 12.89 -12.10 7.86
CA PHE A 306 14.00 -11.15 7.82
C PHE A 306 13.54 -9.73 7.44
N GLY A 307 12.57 -9.58 6.56
CA GLY A 307 11.92 -8.31 6.30
C GLY A 307 11.29 -7.72 7.55
N LEU A 308 10.52 -8.50 8.31
CA LEU A 308 9.84 -8.04 9.52
C LEU A 308 10.81 -7.58 10.62
N ILE A 309 11.88 -8.34 10.91
CA ILE A 309 12.87 -7.93 11.92
C ILE A 309 13.64 -6.69 11.46
N THR A 310 13.91 -6.57 10.16
CA THR A 310 14.54 -5.38 9.59
C THR A 310 13.69 -4.14 9.81
N ASP A 311 12.43 -4.18 9.40
CA ASP A 311 11.53 -3.03 9.46
C ASP A 311 11.20 -2.62 10.90
N LYS A 312 11.04 -3.60 11.79
CA LYS A 312 10.54 -3.36 13.15
C LYS A 312 11.64 -3.08 14.17
N MET A 313 12.85 -3.55 13.95
CA MET A 313 13.92 -3.45 14.93
C MET A 313 15.23 -2.91 14.35
N ILE A 314 15.77 -3.51 13.28
CA ILE A 314 17.12 -3.19 12.80
C ILE A 314 17.19 -1.79 12.23
N TRP A 315 16.24 -1.42 11.36
CA TRP A 315 16.32 -0.17 10.57
C TRP A 315 16.33 1.09 11.42
N ARG A 316 15.58 1.12 12.53
CA ARG A 316 15.52 2.27 13.44
C ARG A 316 16.36 2.08 14.71
N GLY A 317 16.96 0.90 14.87
CA GLY A 317 17.81 0.60 16.02
C GLY A 317 19.09 1.43 16.03
N THR A 318 19.55 1.78 17.24
CA THR A 318 20.85 2.36 17.50
C THR A 318 21.59 1.39 18.42
N PHE A 319 22.80 0.98 18.03
CA PHE A 319 23.55 -0.06 18.71
C PHE A 319 25.01 0.38 18.87
N HIS A 320 25.48 0.45 20.11
CA HIS A 320 26.82 0.92 20.46
C HIS A 320 27.88 -0.19 20.40
N SER A 321 27.45 -1.43 20.23
CA SER A 321 28.33 -2.59 20.05
C SER A 321 27.64 -3.70 19.28
N VAL A 322 28.40 -4.70 18.81
CA VAL A 322 27.87 -5.91 18.21
C VAL A 322 27.10 -6.73 19.25
N ASP A 323 27.59 -6.79 20.48
CA ASP A 323 26.92 -7.53 21.57
C ASP A 323 25.54 -6.93 21.88
N GLU A 324 25.40 -5.60 21.92
CA GLU A 324 24.12 -4.93 22.09
C GLU A 324 23.14 -5.27 20.95
N LEU A 325 23.61 -5.24 19.70
CA LEU A 325 22.82 -5.64 18.54
C LEU A 325 22.38 -7.13 18.67
N GLU A 326 23.28 -8.04 19.03
CA GLU A 326 22.96 -9.46 19.18
C GLU A 326 21.93 -9.71 20.31
N HIS A 327 22.09 -9.04 21.45
CA HIS A 327 21.11 -9.10 22.54
C HIS A 327 19.71 -8.60 22.08
N ALA A 328 19.65 -7.52 21.33
CA ALA A 328 18.40 -7.01 20.78
C ALA A 328 17.77 -7.97 19.77
N LEU A 329 18.58 -8.62 18.91
CA LEU A 329 18.13 -9.65 17.98
C LEU A 329 17.51 -10.86 18.72
N TYR A 330 18.19 -11.35 19.77
CA TYR A 330 17.68 -12.46 20.57
C TYR A 330 16.43 -12.10 21.37
N ALA A 331 16.37 -10.90 21.95
CA ALA A 331 15.18 -10.40 22.65
C ALA A 331 13.97 -10.31 21.71
N TRP A 332 14.19 -9.80 20.50
CA TRP A 332 13.13 -9.73 19.48
C TRP A 332 12.68 -11.13 19.02
N LEU A 333 13.61 -12.05 18.84
CA LEU A 333 13.33 -13.45 18.49
C LEU A 333 12.51 -14.15 19.59
N ALA A 334 12.87 -13.96 20.87
CA ALA A 334 12.11 -14.48 22.00
C ALA A 334 10.67 -13.94 22.00
N SER A 335 10.51 -12.63 21.87
CA SER A 335 9.18 -12.00 21.78
C SER A 335 8.36 -12.48 20.58
N TRP A 336 9.00 -12.69 19.42
CA TRP A 336 8.32 -13.28 18.27
C TRP A 336 7.80 -14.69 18.60
N ASN A 337 8.60 -15.52 19.27
CA ASN A 337 8.28 -16.91 19.59
C ASN A 337 7.23 -17.07 20.70
N GLU A 338 6.90 -16.02 21.46
CA GLU A 338 5.76 -16.02 22.40
C GLU A 338 4.41 -16.12 21.66
N LYS A 339 4.29 -15.41 20.52
CA LYS A 339 3.08 -15.40 19.70
C LYS A 339 3.44 -15.50 18.21
N PRO A 340 4.01 -16.62 17.79
CA PRO A 340 4.51 -16.78 16.43
C PRO A 340 3.34 -16.80 15.44
N LYS A 341 3.60 -16.34 14.21
CA LYS A 341 2.61 -16.37 13.13
C LYS A 341 3.21 -17.09 11.93
N ALA A 342 2.62 -18.21 11.57
CA ALA A 342 3.00 -18.91 10.35
C ALA A 342 2.71 -18.07 9.10
N PHE A 343 3.58 -18.15 8.12
CA PHE A 343 3.35 -17.56 6.81
C PHE A 343 2.59 -18.56 5.93
N VAL A 344 1.33 -18.27 5.65
CA VAL A 344 0.50 -19.16 4.84
C VAL A 344 0.87 -19.01 3.36
N TRP A 345 1.31 -20.09 2.75
CA TRP A 345 1.55 -20.18 1.32
C TRP A 345 0.24 -20.55 0.59
N LYS A 346 -0.11 -19.84 -0.49
CA LYS A 346 -1.37 -20.05 -1.21
C LYS A 346 -1.20 -20.43 -2.67
N ALA A 347 -0.07 -20.08 -3.28
CA ALA A 347 0.14 -20.28 -4.70
C ALA A 347 0.55 -21.74 -4.98
N THR A 348 -0.09 -22.39 -5.96
CA THR A 348 0.38 -23.69 -6.45
C THR A 348 1.60 -23.53 -7.36
N ALA A 349 2.36 -24.58 -7.54
CA ALA A 349 3.51 -24.58 -8.46
C ALA A 349 3.10 -24.21 -9.88
N ASP A 350 1.97 -24.72 -10.37
CA ASP A 350 1.48 -24.44 -11.72
C ASP A 350 1.16 -22.95 -11.93
N VAL A 351 0.52 -22.29 -10.95
CA VAL A 351 0.27 -20.83 -11.00
C VAL A 351 1.57 -20.03 -11.10
N ILE A 352 2.61 -20.46 -10.40
CA ILE A 352 3.94 -19.83 -10.44
C ILE A 352 4.59 -20.04 -11.81
N LEU A 353 4.57 -21.26 -12.31
CA LEU A 353 5.16 -21.63 -13.61
C LEU A 353 4.46 -20.94 -14.78
N ASP A 354 3.14 -20.82 -14.74
CA ASP A 354 2.36 -20.09 -15.75
C ASP A 354 2.68 -18.59 -15.77
N LYS A 355 2.84 -17.99 -14.59
CA LYS A 355 3.27 -16.58 -14.49
C LYS A 355 4.68 -16.39 -15.08
N LEU A 356 5.59 -17.30 -14.79
CA LEU A 356 6.95 -17.26 -15.32
C LEU A 356 6.97 -17.43 -16.84
N ARG A 357 6.17 -18.34 -17.39
CA ARG A 357 6.04 -18.56 -18.84
C ARG A 357 5.61 -17.26 -19.53
N ARG A 358 4.54 -16.63 -19.02
CA ARG A 358 4.07 -15.33 -19.52
C ARG A 358 5.14 -14.23 -19.44
N CYS A 359 5.90 -14.18 -18.36
CA CYS A 359 7.01 -13.21 -18.23
C CYS A 359 8.10 -13.45 -19.28
N LYS A 360 8.44 -14.72 -19.57
CA LYS A 360 9.42 -15.07 -20.60
C LYS A 360 8.95 -14.68 -22.01
N GLU A 361 7.68 -14.91 -22.33
CA GLU A 361 7.06 -14.50 -23.58
C GLU A 361 7.13 -12.98 -23.79
N LEU A 362 6.77 -12.21 -22.74
CA LEU A 362 6.84 -10.75 -22.79
C LEU A 362 8.28 -10.22 -22.90
N SER A 363 9.26 -10.87 -22.28
CA SER A 363 10.67 -10.47 -22.37
C SER A 363 11.34 -10.90 -23.67
N GLY A 364 10.90 -12.00 -24.29
CA GLY A 364 11.38 -12.46 -25.60
C GLY A 364 10.90 -11.61 -26.79
N THR A 365 9.84 -10.84 -26.61
CA THR A 365 9.32 -9.91 -27.63
C THR A 365 9.92 -8.52 -27.56
N ALA A 366 10.80 -8.23 -26.59
CA ALA A 366 11.40 -6.91 -26.36
C ALA A 366 12.85 -6.75 -26.85
N HIS A 367 13.34 -7.69 -27.69
CA HIS A 367 14.67 -7.59 -28.34
C HIS A 367 14.54 -7.51 -29.85
#